data_798b5dd08437e1821d9919125820d505
#
_entry.id   798b5dd08437e1821d9919125820d505
#
_cell.length_a   1.000
_cell.length_b   1.000
_cell.length_c   1.000
_cell.angle_alpha   90.00
_cell.angle_beta   90.00
_cell.angle_gamma   90.00
#
_symmetry.space_group_name_H-M   'P 1'
#
loop_
_entity.id
_entity.type
_entity.pdbx_description
1 polymer ?
#
loop_
_entity_poly.entity_id
_entity_poly.type
_entity_poly.pdbx_seq_one_letter_code
_entity_poly.pdbx_strand_id
1 'polypeptide(L)'
;MVEPKPTRTLLSRLAPWIRFLITGGVIAFLAGKVNWPSLAHRFASAHPLWLTAALTVTLGSILLCGTRFYFVLRLQKISLPYLRTIHLTFVGFFFNLFLIGSTGGDAIRLFYLIRWFPHQKARATLSILLDRVFGVAALFGLALLFLPGATDRLRADPTFARFI
;
A
#
# COMPACT_ATOMS: atom_id res chain seq x y z
N MET A 1 32.27 -4.80 34.10
CA MET A 1 32.49 -4.56 32.66
C MET A 1 31.49 -3.52 32.23
N VAL A 2 31.94 -2.30 31.97
CA VAL A 2 31.09 -1.20 31.49
C VAL A 2 31.07 -1.27 29.96
N GLU A 3 29.93 -1.60 29.37
CA GLU A 3 29.77 -1.54 27.91
C GLU A 3 29.92 -0.09 27.42
N PRO A 4 30.75 0.16 26.42
CA PRO A 4 30.90 1.51 25.87
C PRO A 4 29.59 1.90 25.14
N LYS A 5 28.97 3.01 25.57
CA LYS A 5 27.84 3.64 24.87
C LYS A 5 28.24 3.90 23.40
N PRO A 6 27.44 3.46 22.41
CA PRO A 6 27.73 3.75 21.02
C PRO A 6 27.74 5.27 20.79
N THR A 7 28.89 5.80 20.43
CA THR A 7 29.04 7.20 20.02
C THR A 7 28.22 7.41 18.75
N ARG A 8 27.09 8.12 18.89
CA ARG A 8 26.27 8.54 17.73
C ARG A 8 27.12 9.45 16.88
N THR A 9 27.64 8.94 15.77
CA THR A 9 28.40 9.68 14.78
C THR A 9 27.53 10.83 14.23
N LEU A 10 28.12 11.99 13.96
CA LEU A 10 27.45 13.18 13.38
C LEU A 10 26.61 12.81 12.13
N LEU A 11 27.06 11.83 11.36
CA LEU A 11 26.34 11.25 10.23
C LEU A 11 24.94 10.69 10.62
N SER A 12 24.78 10.08 11.79
CA SER A 12 23.49 9.55 12.19
C SER A 12 22.49 10.64 12.60
N ARG A 13 22.97 11.83 12.96
CA ARG A 13 22.10 13.01 13.23
C ARG A 13 21.75 13.76 11.95
N LEU A 14 22.61 13.73 10.93
CA LEU A 14 22.41 14.41 9.66
C LEU A 14 21.59 13.57 8.67
N ALA A 15 21.60 12.24 8.80
CA ALA A 15 20.88 11.32 7.92
C ALA A 15 19.38 11.65 7.73
N PRO A 16 18.59 12.01 8.76
CA PRO A 16 17.20 12.40 8.56
C PRO A 16 17.06 13.71 7.76
N TRP A 17 17.91 14.70 8.02
CA TRP A 17 17.90 15.99 7.31
C TRP A 17 18.28 15.85 5.84
N ILE A 18 19.28 15.01 5.53
CA ILE A 18 19.68 14.70 4.16
C ILE A 18 18.52 14.03 3.41
N ARG A 19 17.79 13.10 4.05
CA ARG A 19 16.61 12.48 3.44
C ARG A 19 15.51 13.49 3.16
N PHE A 20 15.21 14.37 4.10
CA PHE A 20 14.22 15.44 3.89
C PHE A 20 14.64 16.41 2.76
N LEU A 21 15.91 16.78 2.68
CA LEU A 21 16.44 17.63 1.62
C LEU A 21 16.36 16.96 0.25
N ILE A 22 16.75 15.68 0.14
CA ILE A 22 16.64 14.93 -1.11
C ILE A 22 15.17 14.79 -1.51
N THR A 23 14.29 14.39 -0.59
CA THR A 23 12.86 14.23 -0.89
C THR A 23 12.22 15.56 -1.28
N GLY A 24 12.49 16.62 -0.53
CA GLY A 24 12.02 17.96 -0.85
C GLY A 24 12.54 18.47 -2.18
N GLY A 25 13.82 18.23 -2.47
CA GLY A 25 14.45 18.59 -3.74
C GLY A 25 13.82 17.83 -4.94
N VAL A 26 13.56 16.54 -4.79
CA VAL A 26 12.89 15.74 -5.83
C VAL A 26 11.45 16.23 -6.04
N ILE A 27 10.71 16.50 -4.96
CA ILE A 27 9.34 17.02 -5.06
C ILE A 27 9.34 18.41 -5.74
N ALA A 28 10.23 19.31 -5.35
CA ALA A 28 10.35 20.64 -5.95
C ALA A 28 10.74 20.56 -7.43
N PHE A 29 11.68 19.67 -7.78
CA PHE A 29 12.07 19.43 -9.16
C PHE A 29 10.91 18.90 -10.00
N LEU A 30 10.16 17.92 -9.50
CA LEU A 30 8.99 17.37 -10.18
C LEU A 30 7.89 18.44 -10.31
N ALA A 31 7.63 19.20 -9.24
CA ALA A 31 6.65 20.27 -9.25
C ALA A 31 6.98 21.36 -10.27
N GLY A 32 8.27 21.67 -10.45
CA GLY A 32 8.73 22.62 -11.47
C GLY A 32 8.61 22.10 -12.91
N LYS A 33 8.57 20.76 -13.09
CA LYS A 33 8.35 20.12 -14.41
C LYS A 33 6.87 19.97 -14.78
N VAL A 34 5.98 20.09 -13.82
CA VAL A 34 4.53 19.95 -14.03
C VAL A 34 3.98 21.23 -14.64
N ASN A 35 3.31 21.10 -15.77
CA ASN A 35 2.56 22.20 -16.36
C ASN A 35 1.22 22.38 -15.60
N TRP A 36 1.24 23.21 -14.55
CA TRP A 36 0.10 23.46 -13.67
C TRP A 36 -1.16 23.94 -14.40
N PRO A 37 -1.07 24.87 -15.40
CA PRO A 37 -2.24 25.28 -16.17
C PRO A 37 -2.88 24.14 -16.95
N SER A 38 -2.09 23.28 -17.60
CA SER A 38 -2.63 22.14 -18.35
C SER A 38 -3.21 21.06 -17.41
N LEU A 39 -2.63 20.89 -16.22
CA LEU A 39 -3.17 20.01 -15.20
C LEU A 39 -4.52 20.51 -14.68
N ALA A 40 -4.61 21.79 -14.34
CA ALA A 40 -5.85 22.44 -13.90
C ALA A 40 -6.95 22.32 -14.95
N HIS A 41 -6.60 22.58 -16.23
CA HIS A 41 -7.55 22.45 -17.34
C HIS A 41 -8.04 21.01 -17.51
N ARG A 42 -7.17 20.01 -17.39
CA ARG A 42 -7.55 18.58 -17.44
C ARG A 42 -8.45 18.17 -16.27
N PHE A 43 -8.20 18.69 -15.09
CA PHE A 43 -9.08 18.47 -13.95
C PHE A 43 -10.45 19.14 -14.14
N ALA A 44 -10.48 20.38 -14.64
CA ALA A 44 -11.71 21.10 -14.92
C ALA A 44 -12.54 20.46 -16.06
N SER A 45 -11.87 19.84 -17.05
CA SER A 45 -12.52 19.15 -18.16
C SER A 45 -12.87 17.69 -17.84
N ALA A 46 -12.42 17.16 -16.69
CA ALA A 46 -12.74 15.80 -16.30
C ALA A 46 -14.23 15.66 -15.95
N HIS A 47 -14.87 14.68 -16.55
CA HIS A 47 -16.29 14.44 -16.29
C HIS A 47 -16.51 14.01 -14.82
N PRO A 48 -17.34 14.72 -14.04
CA PRO A 48 -17.46 14.47 -12.59
C PRO A 48 -17.94 13.06 -12.25
N LEU A 49 -18.71 12.42 -13.13
CA LEU A 49 -19.16 11.04 -12.97
C LEU A 49 -17.99 10.06 -12.89
N TRP A 50 -16.96 10.23 -13.74
CA TRP A 50 -15.79 9.34 -13.71
C TRP A 50 -14.92 9.56 -12.47
N LEU A 51 -14.82 10.80 -11.99
CA LEU A 51 -14.10 11.11 -10.76
C LEU A 51 -14.81 10.52 -9.54
N THR A 52 -16.12 10.67 -9.45
CA THR A 52 -16.90 10.06 -8.35
C THR A 52 -16.88 8.54 -8.41
N ALA A 53 -16.97 7.94 -9.59
CA ALA A 53 -16.86 6.50 -9.77
C ALA A 53 -15.48 6.00 -9.32
N ALA A 54 -14.40 6.64 -9.75
CA ALA A 54 -13.04 6.27 -9.34
C ALA A 54 -12.85 6.37 -7.82
N LEU A 55 -13.35 7.45 -7.20
CA LEU A 55 -13.29 7.63 -5.76
C LEU A 55 -14.07 6.53 -5.01
N THR A 56 -15.29 6.23 -5.48
CA THR A 56 -16.14 5.19 -4.88
C THR A 56 -15.49 3.81 -4.98
N VAL A 57 -14.93 3.47 -6.14
CA VAL A 57 -14.22 2.19 -6.32
C VAL A 57 -12.99 2.11 -5.43
N THR A 58 -12.23 3.20 -5.32
CA THR A 58 -11.03 3.26 -4.46
C THR A 58 -11.40 3.09 -2.99
N LEU A 59 -12.39 3.83 -2.50
CA LEU A 59 -12.88 3.69 -1.13
C LEU A 59 -13.43 2.30 -0.86
N GLY A 60 -14.21 1.75 -1.78
CA GLY A 60 -14.71 0.37 -1.72
C GLY A 60 -13.58 -0.65 -1.61
N SER A 61 -12.53 -0.49 -2.41
CA SER A 61 -11.35 -1.37 -2.36
C SER A 61 -10.64 -1.31 -1.02
N ILE A 62 -10.49 -0.11 -0.43
CA ILE A 62 -9.86 0.06 0.89
C ILE A 62 -10.72 -0.61 1.98
N LEU A 63 -12.05 -0.44 1.91
CA LEU A 63 -12.98 -1.09 2.85
C LEU A 63 -12.94 -2.61 2.73
N LEU A 64 -12.90 -3.15 1.53
CA LEU A 64 -12.75 -4.60 1.30
C LEU A 64 -11.43 -5.13 1.86
N CYS A 65 -10.31 -4.44 1.60
CA CYS A 65 -9.01 -4.78 2.20
C CYS A 65 -9.05 -4.74 3.73
N GLY A 66 -9.69 -3.73 4.31
CA GLY A 66 -9.83 -3.61 5.76
C GLY A 66 -10.72 -4.71 6.35
N THR A 67 -11.79 -5.07 5.65
CA THR A 67 -12.68 -6.18 6.05
C THR A 67 -11.95 -7.52 6.01
N ARG A 68 -11.19 -7.78 4.94
CA ARG A 68 -10.34 -8.97 4.85
C ARG A 68 -9.34 -9.01 6.01
N PHE A 69 -8.66 -7.91 6.27
CA PHE A 69 -7.70 -7.81 7.38
C PHE A 69 -8.36 -8.03 8.74
N TYR A 70 -9.58 -7.55 8.94
CA TYR A 70 -10.38 -7.82 10.14
C TYR A 70 -10.60 -9.32 10.35
N PHE A 71 -10.98 -10.07 9.31
CA PHE A 71 -11.15 -11.51 9.41
C PHE A 71 -9.83 -12.23 9.72
N VAL A 72 -8.73 -11.81 9.11
CA VAL A 72 -7.39 -12.36 9.39
C VAL A 72 -7.01 -12.15 10.86
N LEU A 73 -7.26 -10.96 11.42
CA LEU A 73 -7.03 -10.69 12.85
C LEU A 73 -7.88 -11.58 13.75
N ARG A 74 -9.14 -11.80 13.38
CA ARG A 74 -10.05 -12.71 14.11
C ARG A 74 -9.57 -14.16 14.07
N LEU A 75 -9.09 -14.65 12.93
CA LEU A 75 -8.47 -15.99 12.81
C LEU A 75 -7.27 -16.15 13.76
N GLN A 76 -6.49 -15.07 13.94
CA GLN A 76 -5.34 -15.05 14.86
C GLN A 76 -5.73 -14.78 16.33
N LYS A 77 -7.05 -14.76 16.64
CA LYS A 77 -7.59 -14.46 17.98
C LYS A 77 -7.17 -13.09 18.52
N ILE A 78 -6.94 -12.12 17.63
CA ILE A 78 -6.71 -10.71 17.98
C ILE A 78 -8.06 -10.00 17.93
N SER A 79 -8.55 -9.58 19.10
CA SER A 79 -9.88 -8.95 19.25
C SER A 79 -9.77 -7.42 19.03
N LEU A 80 -9.54 -7.00 17.78
CA LEU A 80 -9.62 -5.58 17.40
C LEU A 80 -11.03 -5.27 16.86
N PRO A 81 -11.71 -4.19 17.31
CA PRO A 81 -13.00 -3.78 16.76
C PRO A 81 -12.91 -3.47 15.27
N TYR A 82 -13.98 -3.76 14.52
CA TYR A 82 -14.02 -3.55 13.07
C TYR A 82 -13.62 -2.13 12.64
N LEU A 83 -14.22 -1.11 13.25
CA LEU A 83 -13.91 0.29 12.95
C LEU A 83 -12.43 0.66 13.18
N ARG A 84 -11.82 0.13 14.25
CA ARG A 84 -10.38 0.34 14.49
C ARG A 84 -9.51 -0.36 13.45
N THR A 85 -9.94 -1.53 12.96
CA THR A 85 -9.23 -2.24 11.88
C THR A 85 -9.33 -1.46 10.57
N ILE A 86 -10.49 -0.94 10.23
CA ILE A 86 -10.68 -0.08 9.06
C ILE A 86 -9.81 1.19 9.18
N HIS A 87 -9.86 1.88 10.32
CA HIS A 87 -9.01 3.05 10.55
C HIS A 87 -7.52 2.71 10.41
N LEU A 88 -7.07 1.59 11.00
CA LEU A 88 -5.68 1.13 10.87
C LEU A 88 -5.32 0.82 9.41
N THR A 89 -6.29 0.32 8.62
CA THR A 89 -6.11 0.08 7.19
C THR A 89 -5.93 1.39 6.43
N PHE A 90 -6.76 2.40 6.68
CA PHE A 90 -6.59 3.72 6.07
C PHE A 90 -5.25 4.36 6.43
N VAL A 91 -4.84 4.30 7.70
CA VAL A 91 -3.51 4.76 8.14
C VAL A 91 -2.40 4.02 7.38
N GLY A 92 -2.51 2.70 7.22
CA GLY A 92 -1.56 1.91 6.44
C GLY A 92 -1.49 2.35 4.98
N PHE A 93 -2.64 2.56 4.32
CA PHE A 93 -2.67 3.08 2.94
C PHE A 93 -2.06 4.47 2.83
N PHE A 94 -2.36 5.38 3.76
CA PHE A 94 -1.75 6.69 3.80
C PHE A 94 -0.22 6.61 3.87
N PHE A 95 0.32 5.81 4.77
CA PHE A 95 1.78 5.66 4.89
C PHE A 95 2.42 4.94 3.70
N ASN A 96 1.69 4.08 2.98
CA ASN A 96 2.18 3.50 1.73
C ASN A 96 2.39 4.54 0.62
N LEU A 97 1.66 5.66 0.63
CA LEU A 97 1.86 6.76 -0.31
C LEU A 97 3.13 7.57 -0.02
N PHE A 98 3.51 7.70 1.25
CA PHE A 98 4.62 8.55 1.68
C PHE A 98 5.92 7.80 1.97
N LEU A 99 5.85 6.53 2.36
CA LEU A 99 7.05 5.72 2.59
C LEU A 99 7.46 5.00 1.30
N ILE A 100 8.77 5.02 1.05
CA ILE A 100 9.37 4.35 -0.10
C ILE A 100 9.14 2.83 0.00
N GLY A 101 8.38 2.30 -0.96
CA GLY A 101 8.05 0.88 -1.05
C GLY A 101 6.69 0.52 -0.43
N SER A 102 6.05 -0.49 -1.01
CA SER A 102 4.71 -0.97 -0.62
C SER A 102 4.61 -1.60 0.78
N THR A 103 5.71 -1.63 1.53
CA THR A 103 5.82 -2.22 2.88
C THR A 103 5.67 -1.20 4.02
N GLY A 104 5.72 0.11 3.72
CA GLY A 104 5.65 1.15 4.74
C GLY A 104 4.37 1.12 5.56
N GLY A 105 3.23 0.94 4.91
CA GLY A 105 1.94 0.84 5.58
C GLY A 105 1.80 -0.40 6.46
N ASP A 106 2.40 -1.53 6.05
CA ASP A 106 2.38 -2.75 6.85
C ASP A 106 3.25 -2.63 8.08
N ALA A 107 4.40 -1.96 7.97
CA ALA A 107 5.25 -1.66 9.13
C ALA A 107 4.50 -0.81 10.17
N ILE A 108 3.74 0.19 9.73
CA ILE A 108 2.90 1.00 10.60
C ILE A 108 1.77 0.19 11.22
N ARG A 109 1.07 -0.64 10.42
CA ARG A 109 0.04 -1.56 10.96
C ARG A 109 0.62 -2.49 12.02
N LEU A 110 1.80 -3.07 11.76
CA LEU A 110 2.50 -3.94 12.70
C LEU A 110 2.87 -3.19 13.98
N PHE A 111 3.41 -1.97 13.86
CA PHE A 111 3.77 -1.13 14.99
C PHE A 111 2.58 -0.89 15.93
N TYR A 112 1.42 -0.51 15.37
CA TYR A 112 0.20 -0.29 16.18
C TYR A 112 -0.31 -1.58 16.80
N LEU A 113 -0.32 -2.70 16.06
CA LEU A 113 -0.77 -3.99 16.60
C LEU A 113 0.12 -4.47 17.75
N ILE A 114 1.45 -4.37 17.61
CA ILE A 114 2.39 -4.74 18.69
C ILE A 114 2.21 -3.83 19.93
N ARG A 115 1.94 -2.56 19.70
CA ARG A 115 1.71 -1.59 20.79
C ARG A 115 0.40 -1.88 21.54
N TRP A 116 -0.65 -2.28 20.83
CA TRP A 116 -1.95 -2.58 21.46
C TRP A 116 -2.00 -3.99 22.04
N PHE A 117 -1.25 -4.93 21.46
CA PHE A 117 -1.23 -6.33 21.88
C PHE A 117 0.21 -6.83 22.11
N PRO A 118 0.91 -6.32 23.16
CA PRO A 118 2.33 -6.60 23.38
C PRO A 118 2.63 -8.08 23.63
N HIS A 119 1.66 -8.83 24.15
CA HIS A 119 1.79 -10.28 24.41
C HIS A 119 1.49 -11.15 23.17
N GLN A 120 1.05 -10.56 22.06
CA GLN A 120 0.67 -11.29 20.84
C GLN A 120 1.47 -10.86 19.60
N LYS A 121 2.74 -10.47 19.78
CA LYS A 121 3.60 -9.95 18.71
C LYS A 121 3.71 -10.91 17.52
N ALA A 122 3.92 -12.20 17.79
CA ALA A 122 4.02 -13.23 16.74
C ALA A 122 2.73 -13.33 15.93
N ARG A 123 1.55 -13.31 16.59
CA ARG A 123 0.25 -13.35 15.92
C ARG A 123 0.00 -12.08 15.10
N ALA A 124 0.39 -10.91 15.60
CA ALA A 124 0.30 -9.66 14.86
C ALA A 124 1.14 -9.69 13.58
N THR A 125 2.38 -10.17 13.65
CA THR A 125 3.25 -10.33 12.49
C THR A 125 2.66 -11.34 11.49
N LEU A 126 2.21 -12.48 12.00
CA LEU A 126 1.60 -13.52 11.17
C LEU A 126 0.31 -13.01 10.48
N SER A 127 -0.49 -12.17 11.14
CA SER A 127 -1.69 -11.58 10.53
C SER A 127 -1.36 -10.72 9.30
N ILE A 128 -0.30 -9.93 9.36
CA ILE A 128 0.11 -9.10 8.20
C ILE A 128 0.64 -9.99 7.07
N LEU A 129 1.42 -11.02 7.40
CA LEU A 129 1.92 -11.97 6.42
C LEU A 129 0.77 -12.72 5.73
N LEU A 130 -0.19 -13.24 6.50
CA LEU A 130 -1.38 -13.91 5.96
C LEU A 130 -2.22 -12.97 5.09
N ASP A 131 -2.38 -11.70 5.48
CA ASP A 131 -3.08 -10.72 4.66
C ASP A 131 -2.42 -10.55 3.29
N ARG A 132 -1.09 -10.56 3.22
CA ARG A 132 -0.33 -10.55 1.97
C ARG A 132 -0.54 -11.82 1.16
N VAL A 133 -0.44 -12.99 1.78
CA VAL A 133 -0.65 -14.29 1.12
C VAL A 133 -2.05 -14.36 0.51
N PHE A 134 -3.09 -13.99 1.26
CA PHE A 134 -4.46 -13.95 0.73
C PHE A 134 -4.62 -12.95 -0.42
N GLY A 135 -3.92 -11.80 -0.37
CA GLY A 135 -3.91 -10.85 -1.47
C GLY A 135 -3.31 -11.43 -2.75
N VAL A 136 -2.17 -12.07 -2.64
CA VAL A 136 -1.50 -12.73 -3.77
C VAL A 136 -2.34 -13.90 -4.30
N ALA A 137 -2.89 -14.73 -3.41
CA ALA A 137 -3.77 -15.84 -3.79
C ALA A 137 -5.01 -15.36 -4.56
N ALA A 138 -5.61 -14.24 -4.13
CA ALA A 138 -6.74 -13.64 -4.84
C ALA A 138 -6.36 -13.15 -6.24
N LEU A 139 -5.17 -12.56 -6.42
CA LEU A 139 -4.67 -12.14 -7.73
C LEU A 139 -4.45 -13.35 -8.66
N PHE A 140 -3.84 -14.42 -8.15
CA PHE A 140 -3.68 -15.67 -8.90
C PHE A 140 -5.04 -16.28 -9.27
N GLY A 141 -5.99 -16.29 -8.35
CA GLY A 141 -7.35 -16.78 -8.61
C GLY A 141 -8.05 -15.99 -9.71
N LEU A 142 -7.94 -14.65 -9.68
CA LEU A 142 -8.46 -13.79 -10.75
C LEU A 142 -7.74 -14.05 -12.09
N ALA A 143 -6.42 -14.17 -12.07
CA ALA A 143 -5.66 -14.47 -13.29
C ALA A 143 -6.09 -15.79 -13.92
N LEU A 144 -6.27 -16.84 -13.13
CA LEU A 144 -6.76 -18.12 -13.60
C LEU A 144 -8.19 -18.06 -14.14
N LEU A 145 -9.06 -17.29 -13.48
CA LEU A 145 -10.45 -17.10 -13.91
C LEU A 145 -10.56 -16.41 -15.27
N PHE A 146 -9.71 -15.41 -15.53
CA PHE A 146 -9.73 -14.65 -16.79
C PHE A 146 -8.81 -15.23 -17.88
N LEU A 147 -7.97 -16.22 -17.55
CA LEU A 147 -7.05 -16.85 -18.50
C LEU A 147 -7.72 -17.41 -19.76
N PRO A 148 -8.86 -18.14 -19.67
CA PRO A 148 -9.52 -18.67 -20.88
C PRO A 148 -9.92 -17.57 -21.86
N GLY A 149 -10.54 -16.49 -21.36
CA GLY A 149 -10.93 -15.38 -22.23
C GLY A 149 -9.76 -14.57 -22.79
N ALA A 150 -8.61 -14.55 -22.09
CA ALA A 150 -7.40 -13.92 -22.58
C ALA A 150 -6.74 -14.75 -23.69
N THR A 151 -6.70 -16.08 -23.55
CA THR A 151 -6.13 -16.97 -24.58
C THR A 151 -6.91 -16.93 -25.88
N ASP A 152 -8.23 -16.82 -25.84
CA ASP A 152 -9.07 -16.70 -27.03
C ASP A 152 -8.79 -15.38 -27.77
N ARG A 153 -8.64 -14.29 -27.06
CA ARG A 153 -8.28 -12.99 -27.64
C ARG A 153 -6.87 -12.98 -28.22
N LEU A 154 -5.90 -13.59 -27.54
CA LEU A 154 -4.52 -13.69 -28.01
C LEU A 154 -4.42 -14.55 -29.28
N ARG A 155 -5.21 -15.63 -29.39
CA ARG A 155 -5.28 -16.46 -30.61
C ARG A 155 -5.94 -15.74 -31.76
N ALA A 156 -6.87 -14.84 -31.51
CA ALA A 156 -7.55 -14.05 -32.53
C ALA A 156 -6.69 -12.88 -33.06
N ASP A 157 -5.63 -12.49 -32.37
CA ASP A 157 -4.76 -11.40 -32.80
C ASP A 157 -3.63 -11.92 -33.71
N PRO A 158 -3.60 -11.50 -35.01
CA PRO A 158 -2.61 -11.99 -35.98
C PRO A 158 -1.17 -11.65 -35.61
N THR A 159 -0.95 -10.70 -34.71
CA THR A 159 0.38 -10.31 -34.24
C THR A 159 1.01 -11.39 -33.37
N PHE A 160 0.20 -12.09 -32.55
CA PHE A 160 0.66 -13.18 -31.69
C PHE A 160 0.75 -14.53 -32.40
N ALA A 161 -0.02 -14.74 -33.49
CA ALA A 161 0.05 -15.97 -34.27
C ALA A 161 1.42 -16.19 -34.97
N ARG A 162 2.27 -15.16 -35.02
CA ARG A 162 3.65 -15.28 -35.55
C ARG A 162 4.70 -15.75 -34.51
N PHE A 163 4.35 -15.86 -33.23
CA PHE A 163 5.27 -16.23 -32.16
C PHE A 163 5.00 -17.65 -31.60
N ILE A 164 3.97 -18.32 -32.09
CA ILE A 164 3.63 -19.70 -31.77
C ILE A 164 3.83 -20.55 -33.01
#